data_2a3c738c610ac38f6348d4f4c20ce3e1
#
_entry.id   2a3c738c610ac38f6348d4f4c20ce3e1
#
_cell.length_a   1.000
_cell.length_b   1.000
_cell.length_c   1.000
_cell.angle_alpha   90.00
_cell.angle_beta   90.00
_cell.angle_gamma   90.00
#
_symmetry.space_group_name_H-M   'P 1'
#
loop_
_entity.id
_entity.type
_entity.pdbx_description
1 polymer ?
#
loop_
_entity_poly.entity_id
_entity_poly.type
_entity_poly.pdbx_seq_one_letter_code
_entity_poly.pdbx_strand_id
1 'polypeptide(L)'
;MRTFLAGLLLLAVTPATPLAAQGAGPTVGAKAPVVQVPDLDGKPVDLGRYLGKQPVFLEWWATWCEQCEALLPRVRAARAEIGDRVAFFGINVAVNQSPERVRRFLQKTEVPYRTLYDGEGVSTRAYAAPATSYVVIVDRDGRIAYTGTGGDQDFLPALRRVATP
;
A
#
# COMPACT_ATOMS: atom_id res chain seq x y z
N MET A 1 30.46 65.78 -24.39
CA MET A 1 29.64 65.27 -23.29
C MET A 1 29.07 63.90 -23.72
N ARG A 2 29.64 62.82 -23.25
CA ARG A 2 29.22 61.44 -23.61
C ARG A 2 28.50 60.84 -22.39
N THR A 3 27.18 60.68 -22.51
CA THR A 3 26.32 60.07 -21.47
C THR A 3 26.38 58.57 -21.57
N PHE A 4 26.92 57.87 -20.55
CA PHE A 4 26.87 56.44 -20.42
C PHE A 4 25.55 56.04 -19.72
N LEU A 5 24.68 55.34 -20.42
CA LEU A 5 23.54 54.66 -19.84
C LEU A 5 23.98 53.29 -19.29
N ALA A 6 23.99 53.16 -17.98
CA ALA A 6 24.19 51.87 -17.32
C ALA A 6 22.88 51.09 -17.33
N GLY A 7 22.82 50.02 -18.13
CA GLY A 7 21.71 49.07 -18.13
C GLY A 7 21.78 48.13 -16.94
N LEU A 8 20.81 48.19 -16.07
CA LEU A 8 20.64 47.28 -14.90
C LEU A 8 20.02 45.98 -15.40
N LEU A 9 20.82 44.91 -15.46
CA LEU A 9 20.35 43.54 -15.79
C LEU A 9 19.71 42.93 -14.55
N LEU A 10 18.36 42.85 -14.48
CA LEU A 10 17.62 42.11 -13.45
C LEU A 10 17.69 40.61 -13.76
N LEU A 11 18.49 39.88 -13.01
CA LEU A 11 18.47 38.41 -12.98
C LEU A 11 17.20 37.94 -12.29
N ALA A 12 16.24 37.40 -13.05
CA ALA A 12 15.06 36.74 -12.53
C ALA A 12 15.47 35.37 -11.94
N VAL A 13 15.46 35.24 -10.60
CA VAL A 13 15.63 33.97 -9.90
C VAL A 13 14.29 33.23 -9.97
N THR A 14 14.18 32.21 -10.83
CA THR A 14 13.03 31.31 -10.86
C THR A 14 13.14 30.35 -9.69
N PRO A 15 12.09 30.21 -8.84
CA PRO A 15 12.09 29.20 -7.76
C PRO A 15 12.09 27.81 -8.40
N ALA A 16 13.10 27.00 -8.09
CA ALA A 16 13.13 25.58 -8.44
C ALA A 16 12.04 24.86 -7.64
N THR A 17 10.98 24.40 -8.29
CA THR A 17 10.02 23.47 -7.70
C THR A 17 10.73 22.14 -7.41
N PRO A 18 10.65 21.61 -6.17
CA PRO A 18 11.25 20.32 -5.87
C PRO A 18 10.57 19.25 -6.74
N LEU A 19 11.38 18.55 -7.53
CA LEU A 19 10.95 17.36 -8.28
C LEU A 19 10.54 16.31 -7.23
N ALA A 20 9.24 16.04 -7.10
CA ALA A 20 8.74 14.98 -6.24
C ALA A 20 9.42 13.67 -6.65
N ALA A 21 10.12 13.03 -5.72
CA ALA A 21 10.80 11.75 -5.94
C ALA A 21 9.76 10.71 -6.36
N GLN A 22 9.73 10.39 -7.65
CA GLN A 22 8.90 9.32 -8.21
C GLN A 22 9.60 8.00 -7.85
N GLY A 23 8.95 7.15 -7.04
CA GLY A 23 9.37 5.76 -6.89
C GLY A 23 9.57 5.22 -5.47
N ALA A 24 9.42 6.00 -4.42
CA ALA A 24 9.35 5.46 -3.08
C ALA A 24 7.87 5.35 -2.67
N GLY A 25 7.42 4.16 -2.24
CA GLY A 25 6.12 3.99 -1.60
C GLY A 25 5.93 4.96 -0.43
N PRO A 26 4.72 5.07 0.13
CA PRO A 26 4.47 6.01 1.20
C PRO A 26 5.41 5.74 2.39
N THR A 27 6.04 6.78 2.89
CA THR A 27 7.02 6.68 3.99
C THR A 27 6.33 6.38 5.33
N VAL A 28 7.02 5.63 6.20
CA VAL A 28 6.58 5.42 7.59
C VAL A 28 6.34 6.78 8.27
N GLY A 29 5.22 6.90 8.98
CA GLY A 29 4.75 8.15 9.61
C GLY A 29 3.83 9.01 8.72
N ALA A 30 3.82 8.83 7.40
CA ALA A 30 2.89 9.53 6.51
C ALA A 30 1.45 9.05 6.69
N LYS A 31 0.48 9.89 6.35
CA LYS A 31 -0.92 9.46 6.27
C LYS A 31 -1.12 8.46 5.14
N ALA A 32 -1.82 7.38 5.44
CA ALA A 32 -2.17 6.38 4.44
C ALA A 32 -3.15 6.95 3.41
N PRO A 33 -2.95 6.72 2.11
CA PRO A 33 -3.90 7.11 1.08
C PRO A 33 -5.28 6.45 1.29
N VAL A 34 -6.34 7.23 1.19
CA VAL A 34 -7.72 6.72 1.20
C VAL A 34 -8.11 6.34 -0.21
N VAL A 35 -8.43 5.06 -0.42
CA VAL A 35 -8.81 4.52 -1.72
C VAL A 35 -10.03 3.62 -1.61
N GLN A 36 -10.77 3.50 -2.70
CA GLN A 36 -11.78 2.46 -2.90
C GLN A 36 -11.22 1.41 -3.85
N VAL A 37 -11.33 0.14 -3.47
CA VAL A 37 -10.92 -1.00 -4.29
C VAL A 37 -12.07 -1.99 -4.31
N PRO A 38 -12.55 -2.47 -5.48
CA PRO A 38 -13.63 -3.43 -5.52
C PRO A 38 -13.19 -4.80 -4.95
N ASP A 39 -14.13 -5.54 -4.41
CA ASP A 39 -13.95 -6.97 -4.15
C ASP A 39 -14.07 -7.77 -5.46
N LEU A 40 -13.98 -9.11 -5.37
CA LEU A 40 -14.05 -9.98 -6.55
C LEU A 40 -15.42 -9.96 -7.26
N ASP A 41 -16.47 -9.48 -6.61
CA ASP A 41 -17.82 -9.32 -7.19
C ASP A 41 -18.04 -7.92 -7.76
N GLY A 42 -17.00 -7.08 -7.79
CA GLY A 42 -17.07 -5.71 -8.28
C GLY A 42 -17.67 -4.73 -7.28
N LYS A 43 -18.00 -5.16 -6.06
CA LYS A 43 -18.56 -4.28 -5.04
C LYS A 43 -17.45 -3.39 -4.45
N PRO A 44 -17.61 -2.07 -4.46
CA PRO A 44 -16.60 -1.15 -3.94
C PRO A 44 -16.41 -1.32 -2.43
N VAL A 45 -15.15 -1.42 -2.01
CA VAL A 45 -14.73 -1.45 -0.61
C VAL A 45 -13.93 -0.18 -0.33
N ASP A 46 -14.48 0.68 0.51
CA ASP A 46 -13.86 1.94 0.91
C ASP A 46 -12.93 1.68 2.11
N LEU A 47 -11.61 1.77 1.88
CA LEU A 47 -10.61 1.62 2.94
C LEU A 47 -10.65 2.79 3.95
N GLY A 48 -11.19 3.95 3.59
CA GLY A 48 -11.41 5.07 4.51
C GLY A 48 -12.36 4.77 5.67
N ARG A 49 -13.16 3.71 5.54
CA ARG A 49 -14.01 3.24 6.66
C ARG A 49 -13.21 2.61 7.80
N TYR A 50 -11.98 2.18 7.53
CA TYR A 50 -11.07 1.52 8.47
C TYR A 50 -9.95 2.47 8.92
N LEU A 51 -9.33 3.16 7.96
CA LEU A 51 -8.21 4.07 8.22
C LEU A 51 -8.59 5.19 9.20
N GLY A 52 -7.77 5.40 10.22
CA GLY A 52 -8.03 6.37 11.27
C GLY A 52 -9.06 5.93 12.32
N LYS A 53 -9.49 4.65 12.31
CA LYS A 53 -10.44 4.07 13.29
C LYS A 53 -9.91 2.80 13.91
N GLN A 54 -9.22 1.98 13.13
CA GLN A 54 -8.55 0.76 13.57
C GLN A 54 -7.28 0.55 12.72
N PRO A 55 -6.31 -0.21 13.22
CA PRO A 55 -5.15 -0.58 12.42
C PRO A 55 -5.53 -1.42 11.22
N VAL A 56 -4.76 -1.30 10.13
CA VAL A 56 -5.02 -2.00 8.87
C VAL A 56 -3.73 -2.65 8.37
N PHE A 57 -3.83 -3.89 7.93
CA PHE A 57 -2.80 -4.62 7.18
C PHE A 57 -3.23 -4.69 5.72
N LEU A 58 -2.36 -4.30 4.80
CA LEU A 58 -2.54 -4.38 3.35
C LEU A 58 -1.40 -5.20 2.76
N GLU A 59 -1.72 -6.15 1.87
CA GLU A 59 -0.74 -6.88 1.05
C GLU A 59 -1.12 -6.79 -0.41
N TRP A 60 -0.21 -6.31 -1.28
CA TRP A 60 -0.38 -6.40 -2.73
C TRP A 60 0.18 -7.73 -3.22
N TRP A 61 -0.67 -8.55 -3.84
CA TRP A 61 -0.36 -9.92 -4.18
C TRP A 61 -0.91 -10.36 -5.55
N ALA A 62 -0.46 -11.52 -6.04
CA ALA A 62 -1.00 -12.17 -7.23
C ALA A 62 -0.92 -13.70 -7.09
N THR A 63 -1.72 -14.44 -7.87
CA THR A 63 -1.75 -15.92 -7.84
C THR A 63 -0.47 -16.56 -8.38
N TRP A 64 0.36 -15.82 -9.10
CA TRP A 64 1.65 -16.25 -9.67
C TRP A 64 2.86 -15.76 -8.86
N CYS A 65 2.64 -15.12 -7.70
CA CYS A 65 3.68 -14.45 -6.91
C CYS A 65 4.33 -15.45 -5.93
N GLU A 66 5.50 -15.97 -6.26
CA GLU A 66 6.27 -16.89 -5.40
C GLU A 66 6.62 -16.26 -4.03
N GLN A 67 6.97 -14.97 -4.00
CA GLN A 67 7.25 -14.25 -2.76
C GLN A 67 6.01 -14.13 -1.86
N CYS A 68 4.82 -14.01 -2.46
CA CYS A 68 3.55 -13.98 -1.71
C CYS A 68 3.24 -15.37 -1.13
N GLU A 69 3.54 -16.45 -1.86
CA GLU A 69 3.40 -17.82 -1.38
C GLU A 69 4.34 -18.07 -0.19
N ALA A 70 5.60 -17.63 -0.29
CA ALA A 70 6.58 -17.71 0.80
C ALA A 70 6.17 -16.87 2.04
N LEU A 71 5.51 -15.74 1.84
CA LEU A 71 5.02 -14.86 2.91
C LEU A 71 3.78 -15.38 3.61
N LEU A 72 2.92 -16.11 2.90
CA LEU A 72 1.58 -16.52 3.37
C LEU A 72 1.58 -17.24 4.74
N PRO A 73 2.51 -18.14 5.08
CA PRO A 73 2.55 -18.75 6.43
C PRO A 73 2.73 -17.70 7.54
N ARG A 74 3.53 -16.66 7.31
CA ARG A 74 3.74 -15.57 8.27
C ARG A 74 2.49 -14.70 8.42
N VAL A 75 1.79 -14.44 7.32
CA VAL A 75 0.52 -13.68 7.36
C VAL A 75 -0.56 -14.47 8.10
N ARG A 76 -0.65 -15.79 7.90
CA ARG A 76 -1.56 -16.67 8.65
C ARG A 76 -1.27 -16.68 10.15
N ALA A 77 0.01 -16.84 10.52
CA ALA A 77 0.42 -16.79 11.92
C ALA A 77 0.11 -15.45 12.58
N ALA A 78 0.40 -14.34 11.87
CA ALA A 78 0.09 -13.00 12.33
C ALA A 78 -1.42 -12.79 12.51
N ARG A 79 -2.24 -13.22 11.55
CA ARG A 79 -3.71 -13.12 11.65
C ARG A 79 -4.26 -13.94 12.82
N ALA A 80 -3.73 -15.14 13.04
CA ALA A 80 -4.13 -15.99 14.15
C ALA A 80 -3.80 -15.36 15.52
N GLU A 81 -2.63 -14.72 15.65
CA GLU A 81 -2.20 -14.04 16.87
C GLU A 81 -2.96 -12.72 17.11
N ILE A 82 -3.09 -11.91 16.07
CA ILE A 82 -3.62 -10.53 16.17
C ILE A 82 -5.16 -10.54 16.22
N GLY A 83 -5.80 -11.46 15.50
CA GLY A 83 -7.26 -11.54 15.43
C GLY A 83 -7.87 -10.29 14.80
N ASP A 84 -9.05 -9.89 15.29
CA ASP A 84 -9.82 -8.76 14.72
C ASP A 84 -9.37 -7.37 15.20
N ARG A 85 -8.28 -7.30 15.98
CA ARG A 85 -7.68 -6.03 16.40
C ARG A 85 -7.10 -5.23 15.23
N VAL A 86 -6.81 -5.89 14.12
CA VAL A 86 -6.33 -5.30 12.87
C VAL A 86 -7.23 -5.78 11.72
N ALA A 87 -7.62 -4.91 10.82
CA ALA A 87 -8.32 -5.29 9.60
C ALA A 87 -7.31 -5.75 8.53
N PHE A 88 -7.48 -6.98 8.02
CA PHE A 88 -6.58 -7.56 7.02
C PHE A 88 -7.20 -7.54 5.64
N PHE A 89 -6.49 -6.96 4.66
CA PHE A 89 -6.87 -6.94 3.25
C PHE A 89 -5.71 -7.43 2.38
N GLY A 90 -6.01 -8.34 1.46
CA GLY A 90 -5.13 -8.70 0.36
C GLY A 90 -5.64 -8.06 -0.93
N ILE A 91 -4.82 -7.23 -1.55
CA ILE A 91 -5.15 -6.50 -2.77
C ILE A 91 -4.50 -7.24 -3.94
N ASN A 92 -5.31 -7.95 -4.73
CA ASN A 92 -4.81 -8.62 -5.92
C ASN A 92 -4.50 -7.59 -7.00
N VAL A 93 -3.24 -7.53 -7.44
CA VAL A 93 -2.86 -6.72 -8.60
C VAL A 93 -3.33 -7.40 -9.88
N ALA A 94 -4.01 -6.68 -10.77
CA ALA A 94 -4.69 -7.29 -11.93
C ALA A 94 -3.74 -7.77 -13.06
N VAL A 95 -2.42 -7.70 -12.85
CA VAL A 95 -1.43 -8.11 -13.87
C VAL A 95 -1.51 -9.60 -14.14
N ASN A 96 -1.90 -9.98 -15.35
CA ASN A 96 -2.16 -11.37 -15.75
C ASN A 96 -3.16 -12.10 -14.84
N GLN A 97 -4.15 -11.38 -14.30
CA GLN A 97 -5.18 -11.89 -13.41
C GLN A 97 -6.58 -11.61 -13.99
N SER A 98 -7.56 -12.35 -13.49
CA SER A 98 -8.98 -12.01 -13.57
C SER A 98 -9.66 -12.40 -12.27
N PRO A 99 -10.83 -11.83 -11.92
CA PRO A 99 -11.57 -12.24 -10.74
C PRO A 99 -11.83 -13.75 -10.67
N GLU A 100 -12.13 -14.41 -11.81
CA GLU A 100 -12.37 -15.86 -11.89
C GLU A 100 -11.09 -16.66 -11.60
N ARG A 101 -9.92 -16.19 -12.08
CA ARG A 101 -8.63 -16.82 -11.78
C ARG A 101 -8.31 -16.72 -10.29
N VAL A 102 -8.54 -15.57 -9.71
CA VAL A 102 -8.35 -15.34 -8.27
C VAL A 102 -9.31 -16.22 -7.45
N ARG A 103 -10.60 -16.31 -7.82
CA ARG A 103 -11.56 -17.20 -7.14
C ARG A 103 -11.13 -18.66 -7.19
N ARG A 104 -10.67 -19.16 -8.35
CA ARG A 104 -10.15 -20.53 -8.46
C ARG A 104 -8.93 -20.80 -7.58
N PHE A 105 -8.06 -19.81 -7.43
CA PHE A 105 -6.93 -19.90 -6.50
C PHE A 105 -7.40 -19.98 -5.04
N LEU A 106 -8.33 -19.12 -4.63
CA LEU A 106 -8.87 -19.06 -3.27
C LEU A 106 -9.65 -20.32 -2.87
N GLN A 107 -10.21 -21.07 -3.84
CA GLN A 107 -10.83 -22.39 -3.57
C GLN A 107 -9.81 -23.45 -3.11
N LYS A 108 -8.54 -23.28 -3.47
CA LYS A 108 -7.44 -24.22 -3.16
C LYS A 108 -6.49 -23.70 -2.08
N THR A 109 -6.50 -22.40 -1.85
CA THR A 109 -5.55 -21.71 -0.97
C THR A 109 -6.31 -20.79 -0.04
N GLU A 110 -6.37 -21.16 1.24
CA GLU A 110 -6.92 -20.28 2.25
C GLU A 110 -5.98 -19.10 2.50
N VAL A 111 -6.51 -17.87 2.40
CA VAL A 111 -5.80 -16.64 2.71
C VAL A 111 -6.43 -15.97 3.94
N PRO A 112 -5.63 -15.39 4.84
CA PRO A 112 -6.14 -14.89 6.13
C PRO A 112 -6.63 -13.44 6.06
N TYR A 113 -7.09 -12.99 4.89
CA TYR A 113 -7.53 -11.61 4.66
C TYR A 113 -8.72 -11.54 3.68
N ARG A 114 -9.45 -10.43 3.75
CA ARG A 114 -10.45 -10.12 2.73
C ARG A 114 -9.75 -9.74 1.43
N THR A 115 -10.07 -10.45 0.33
CA THR A 115 -9.48 -10.20 -0.98
C THR A 115 -10.20 -9.08 -1.73
N LEU A 116 -9.43 -8.11 -2.21
CA LEU A 116 -9.84 -7.05 -3.11
C LEU A 116 -9.15 -7.24 -4.47
N TYR A 117 -9.72 -6.64 -5.53
CA TYR A 117 -9.20 -6.76 -6.90
C TYR A 117 -8.93 -5.37 -7.49
N ASP A 118 -7.66 -5.01 -7.63
CA ASP A 118 -7.24 -3.68 -8.12
C ASP A 118 -7.12 -3.66 -9.65
N GLY A 119 -8.26 -3.89 -10.34
CA GLY A 119 -8.35 -3.98 -11.79
C GLY A 119 -7.82 -2.76 -12.54
N GLU A 120 -7.98 -1.59 -11.96
CA GLU A 120 -7.56 -0.30 -12.51
C GLU A 120 -6.23 0.20 -11.93
N GLY A 121 -5.62 -0.52 -10.98
CA GLY A 121 -4.38 -0.13 -10.33
C GLY A 121 -4.49 1.12 -9.45
N VAL A 122 -5.69 1.43 -8.95
CA VAL A 122 -5.95 2.64 -8.14
C VAL A 122 -5.15 2.60 -6.84
N SER A 123 -5.23 1.49 -6.11
CA SER A 123 -4.50 1.35 -4.86
C SER A 123 -3.00 1.18 -5.10
N THR A 124 -2.62 0.43 -6.13
CA THR A 124 -1.22 0.22 -6.53
C THR A 124 -0.51 1.56 -6.79
N ARG A 125 -1.17 2.48 -7.52
CA ARG A 125 -0.62 3.83 -7.75
C ARG A 125 -0.64 4.70 -6.50
N ALA A 126 -1.74 4.72 -5.75
CA ALA A 126 -1.88 5.57 -4.56
C ALA A 126 -0.84 5.23 -3.48
N TYR A 127 -0.56 3.94 -3.31
CA TYR A 127 0.44 3.45 -2.37
C TYR A 127 1.83 3.29 -3.01
N ALA A 128 2.01 3.66 -4.28
CA ALA A 128 3.23 3.46 -5.05
C ALA A 128 3.84 2.07 -4.80
N ALA A 129 2.98 1.03 -4.80
CA ALA A 129 3.38 -0.34 -4.50
C ALA A 129 4.40 -0.82 -5.55
N PRO A 130 5.66 -1.11 -5.16
CA PRO A 130 6.74 -1.32 -6.12
C PRO A 130 6.69 -2.71 -6.77
N ALA A 131 6.06 -3.66 -6.11
CA ALA A 131 5.98 -5.06 -6.54
C ALA A 131 4.83 -5.79 -5.83
N THR A 132 4.60 -7.06 -6.17
CA THR A 132 3.82 -7.99 -5.35
C THR A 132 4.60 -8.38 -4.08
N SER A 133 3.91 -8.98 -3.10
CA SER A 133 4.45 -9.22 -1.75
C SER A 133 4.85 -7.92 -1.03
N TYR A 134 4.26 -6.78 -1.44
CA TYR A 134 4.40 -5.52 -0.74
C TYR A 134 3.38 -5.45 0.39
N VAL A 135 3.86 -5.19 1.61
CA VAL A 135 3.03 -5.05 2.81
C VAL A 135 3.09 -3.63 3.32
N VAL A 136 1.93 -3.09 3.66
CA VAL A 136 1.77 -1.82 4.38
C VAL A 136 0.95 -2.08 5.64
N ILE A 137 1.43 -1.61 6.79
CA ILE A 137 0.66 -1.60 8.03
C ILE A 137 0.37 -0.16 8.38
N VAL A 138 -0.90 0.12 8.66
CA VAL A 138 -1.38 1.43 9.06
C VAL A 138 -1.84 1.36 10.52
N ASP A 139 -1.47 2.34 11.31
CA ASP A 139 -1.87 2.44 12.71
C ASP A 139 -3.30 2.99 12.88
N ARG A 140 -3.74 3.09 14.13
CA ARG A 140 -5.08 3.58 14.49
C ARG A 140 -5.33 5.03 14.09
N ASP A 141 -4.27 5.84 13.99
CA ASP A 141 -4.35 7.23 13.56
C ASP A 141 -4.34 7.39 12.02
N GLY A 142 -4.33 6.28 11.29
CA GLY A 142 -4.25 6.27 9.83
C GLY A 142 -2.87 6.64 9.30
N ARG A 143 -1.81 6.43 10.08
CA ARG A 143 -0.41 6.64 9.67
C ARG A 143 0.24 5.31 9.33
N ILE A 144 1.13 5.33 8.37
CA ILE A 144 1.91 4.15 7.99
C ILE A 144 2.91 3.82 9.10
N ALA A 145 2.79 2.62 9.64
CA ALA A 145 3.66 2.10 10.70
C ALA A 145 4.74 1.14 10.17
N TYR A 146 4.53 0.58 8.97
CA TYR A 146 5.45 -0.35 8.34
C TYR A 146 5.22 -0.40 6.83
N THR A 147 6.31 -0.57 6.09
CA THR A 147 6.31 -0.98 4.69
C THR A 147 7.42 -1.99 4.46
N GLY A 148 7.16 -3.02 3.65
CA GLY A 148 8.15 -4.04 3.31
C GLY A 148 7.76 -4.81 2.06
N THR A 149 8.73 -5.47 1.44
CA THR A 149 8.54 -6.29 0.23
C THR A 149 9.34 -7.60 0.38
N GLY A 150 8.81 -8.68 -0.19
CA GLY A 150 9.48 -9.98 -0.18
C GLY A 150 8.82 -11.02 0.72
N GLY A 151 9.23 -12.27 0.57
CA GLY A 151 8.62 -13.42 1.26
C GLY A 151 9.12 -13.65 2.68
N ASP A 152 10.23 -13.03 3.07
CA ASP A 152 10.90 -13.23 4.37
C ASP A 152 10.78 -12.03 5.31
N GLN A 153 10.04 -10.98 4.91
CA GLN A 153 9.89 -9.76 5.70
C GLN A 153 9.29 -10.03 7.10
N ASP A 154 9.82 -9.35 8.10
CA ASP A 154 9.35 -9.43 9.49
C ASP A 154 8.48 -8.22 9.85
N PHE A 155 7.19 -8.33 9.60
CA PHE A 155 6.20 -7.31 9.90
C PHE A 155 5.45 -7.52 11.24
N LEU A 156 5.63 -8.69 11.88
CA LEU A 156 4.90 -9.04 13.10
C LEU A 156 5.15 -8.09 14.27
N PRO A 157 6.40 -7.60 14.53
CA PRO A 157 6.62 -6.60 15.59
C PRO A 157 5.84 -5.30 15.34
N ALA A 158 5.70 -4.86 14.09
CA ALA A 158 4.91 -3.68 13.75
C ALA A 158 3.41 -3.93 13.98
N LEU A 159 2.89 -5.10 13.59
CA LEU A 159 1.50 -5.48 13.85
C LEU A 159 1.18 -5.53 15.34
N ARG A 160 2.04 -6.14 16.17
CA ARG A 160 1.88 -6.18 17.63
C ARG A 160 1.78 -4.79 18.21
N ARG A 161 2.67 -3.89 17.79
CA ARG A 161 2.69 -2.49 18.27
C ARG A 161 1.41 -1.74 17.94
N VAL A 162 0.87 -1.84 16.72
CA VAL A 162 -0.34 -1.12 16.31
C VAL A 162 -1.62 -1.78 16.83
N ALA A 163 -1.59 -3.09 17.14
CA ALA A 163 -2.73 -3.84 17.69
C ALA A 163 -2.93 -3.64 19.19
N THR A 164 -1.98 -3.01 19.88
CA THR A 164 -2.12 -2.66 21.30
C THR A 164 -3.10 -1.48 21.42
N PRO A 165 -4.03 -1.53 22.42
CA PRO A 165 -5.01 -0.45 22.67
C PRO A 165 -4.38 0.90 22.94
#